data_547550a1c60861a67e460a50d7fc906f
#
_entry.id   547550a1c60861a67e460a50d7fc906f
#
_cell.length_a   1.000
_cell.length_b   1.000
_cell.length_c   1.000
_cell.angle_alpha   90.00
_cell.angle_beta   90.00
_cell.angle_gamma   90.00
#
_symmetry.space_group_name_H-M   'P 1'
#
loop_
_entity.id
_entity.type
_entity.pdbx_description
1 polymer ?
#
loop_
_entity_poly.entity_id
_entity_poly.type
_entity_poly.pdbx_seq_one_letter_code
_entity_poly.pdbx_strand_id
1 'polypeptide(L)'
;MKEKMSRWGVGPVFASLSIVYGIMALAISRRFHPLFRIGPVPSWLLSVLGIALLFIGVPFFIVSVIAVTRAYNSDRLVTDGIFGCCRHPLYGSWVVFIVPGIMLLLNSWLGLTTPLFMYLLLRKLVKKEEIYLEHAFAGEYAEYKKRVPRVLPIGHLGAGGGGP
;
A
#
# COMPACT_ATOMS: atom_id res chain seq x y z
N MET A 1 21.01 -21.41 -10.96
CA MET A 1 21.12 -19.93 -11.08
C MET A 1 19.98 -19.32 -10.26
N LYS A 2 20.29 -18.63 -9.13
CA LYS A 2 19.28 -17.87 -8.40
C LYS A 2 18.94 -16.66 -9.27
N GLU A 3 17.77 -16.64 -9.90
CA GLU A 3 17.24 -15.41 -10.50
C GLU A 3 17.11 -14.39 -9.37
N LYS A 4 18.00 -13.39 -9.35
CA LYS A 4 17.86 -12.25 -8.46
C LYS A 4 16.63 -11.49 -8.91
N MET A 5 15.63 -11.42 -8.06
CA MET A 5 14.48 -10.56 -8.30
C MET A 5 14.98 -9.14 -8.63
N SER A 6 14.39 -8.50 -9.62
CA SER A 6 14.71 -7.12 -9.96
C SER A 6 14.62 -6.22 -8.72
N ARG A 7 15.59 -5.32 -8.55
CA ARG A 7 15.62 -4.33 -7.44
C ARG A 7 14.30 -3.55 -7.29
N TRP A 8 13.55 -3.43 -8.36
CA TRP A 8 12.29 -2.71 -8.41
C TRP A 8 11.05 -3.63 -8.28
N GLY A 9 11.24 -4.96 -8.27
CA GLY A 9 10.16 -5.93 -8.14
C GLY A 9 9.00 -5.66 -9.09
N VAL A 10 7.79 -5.68 -8.57
CA VAL A 10 6.56 -5.35 -9.31
C VAL A 10 6.23 -3.85 -9.29
N GLY A 11 7.07 -3.02 -8.63
CA GLY A 11 6.85 -1.59 -8.41
C GLY A 11 6.53 -0.78 -9.67
N PRO A 12 7.33 -0.86 -10.76
CA PRO A 12 7.07 -0.09 -11.98
C PRO A 12 5.72 -0.40 -12.61
N VAL A 13 5.34 -1.69 -12.69
CA VAL A 13 4.05 -2.13 -13.25
C VAL A 13 2.89 -1.64 -12.37
N PHE A 14 3.04 -1.80 -11.06
CA PHE A 14 2.06 -1.31 -10.09
C PHE A 14 1.86 0.20 -10.20
N ALA A 15 2.95 0.98 -10.23
CA ALA A 15 2.91 2.43 -10.33
C ALA A 15 2.26 2.89 -11.65
N SER A 16 2.69 2.35 -12.79
CA SER A 16 2.17 2.74 -14.11
C SER A 16 0.66 2.52 -14.22
N LEU A 17 0.19 1.32 -13.88
CA LEU A 17 -1.24 0.99 -13.95
C LEU A 17 -2.07 1.82 -12.96
N SER A 18 -1.55 2.09 -11.77
CA SER A 18 -2.21 2.90 -10.75
C SER A 18 -2.32 4.37 -11.18
N ILE A 19 -1.26 4.93 -11.77
CA ILE A 19 -1.25 6.31 -12.29
C ILE A 19 -2.24 6.45 -13.44
N VAL A 20 -2.22 5.54 -14.40
CA VAL A 20 -3.15 5.57 -15.55
C VAL A 20 -4.60 5.52 -15.07
N TYR A 21 -4.93 4.60 -14.17
CA TYR A 21 -6.27 4.50 -13.61
C TYR A 21 -6.66 5.77 -12.85
N GLY A 22 -5.78 6.28 -11.99
CA GLY A 22 -6.02 7.49 -11.19
C GLY A 22 -6.25 8.72 -12.06
N ILE A 23 -5.44 8.91 -13.11
CA ILE A 23 -5.62 10.01 -14.07
C ILE A 23 -6.95 9.88 -14.80
N MET A 24 -7.31 8.69 -15.27
CA MET A 24 -8.60 8.43 -15.90
C MET A 24 -9.78 8.74 -14.97
N ALA A 25 -9.76 8.25 -13.75
CA ALA A 25 -10.80 8.50 -12.76
C ALA A 25 -10.96 10.00 -12.47
N LEU A 26 -9.85 10.73 -12.33
CA LEU A 26 -9.88 12.18 -12.11
C LEU A 26 -10.34 12.96 -13.35
N ALA A 27 -9.91 12.58 -14.53
CA ALA A 27 -10.35 13.21 -15.78
C ALA A 27 -11.87 13.09 -15.98
N ILE A 28 -12.41 11.87 -15.76
CA ILE A 28 -13.85 11.63 -15.79
C ILE A 28 -14.56 12.43 -14.70
N SER A 29 -14.03 12.43 -13.47
CA SER A 29 -14.61 13.18 -12.36
C SER A 29 -14.70 14.69 -12.65
N ARG A 30 -13.67 15.24 -13.28
CA ARG A 30 -13.65 16.67 -13.64
C ARG A 30 -14.57 16.97 -14.83
N ARG A 31 -14.63 16.08 -15.83
CA ARG A 31 -15.48 16.25 -17.01
C ARG A 31 -16.96 16.25 -16.68
N PHE A 32 -17.36 15.44 -15.71
CA PHE A 32 -18.74 15.27 -15.27
C PHE A 32 -19.00 15.85 -13.87
N HIS A 33 -18.28 16.90 -13.51
CA HIS A 33 -18.59 17.66 -12.30
C HIS A 33 -19.97 18.35 -12.44
N PRO A 34 -20.89 18.33 -11.44
CA PRO A 34 -20.70 17.94 -10.03
C PRO A 34 -21.05 16.48 -9.69
N LEU A 35 -21.37 15.62 -10.66
CA LEU A 35 -21.85 14.25 -10.42
C LEU A 35 -20.93 13.44 -9.51
N PHE A 36 -19.61 13.60 -9.64
CA PHE A 36 -18.59 12.85 -8.89
C PHE A 36 -18.04 13.60 -7.66
N ARG A 37 -18.68 14.70 -7.27
CA ARG A 37 -18.33 15.40 -6.04
C ARG A 37 -18.90 14.66 -4.82
N ILE A 38 -18.14 14.63 -3.72
CA ILE A 38 -18.61 14.12 -2.43
C ILE A 38 -19.52 15.20 -1.81
N GLY A 39 -20.82 15.16 -2.15
CA GLY A 39 -21.79 16.19 -1.81
C GLY A 39 -22.20 16.28 -0.33
N PRO A 40 -22.41 15.13 0.36
CA PRO A 40 -22.96 15.16 1.72
C PRO A 40 -21.96 15.62 2.80
N VAL A 41 -20.67 15.68 2.50
CA VAL A 41 -19.62 16.01 3.47
C VAL A 41 -19.08 17.43 3.18
N PRO A 42 -18.97 18.30 4.21
CA PRO A 42 -18.38 19.62 4.04
C PRO A 42 -16.94 19.52 3.51
N SER A 43 -16.59 20.37 2.52
CA SER A 43 -15.28 20.32 1.86
C SER A 43 -14.11 20.55 2.82
N TRP A 44 -14.31 21.37 3.88
CA TRP A 44 -13.27 21.57 4.90
C TRP A 44 -12.93 20.27 5.65
N LEU A 45 -13.94 19.43 5.95
CA LEU A 45 -13.73 18.15 6.64
C LEU A 45 -12.97 17.18 5.74
N LEU A 46 -13.30 17.12 4.45
CA LEU A 46 -12.55 16.31 3.47
C LEU A 46 -11.09 16.79 3.38
N SER A 47 -10.87 18.11 3.42
CA SER A 47 -9.52 18.68 3.41
C SER A 47 -8.73 18.31 4.67
N VAL A 48 -9.35 18.44 5.84
CA VAL A 48 -8.70 18.04 7.11
C VAL A 48 -8.33 16.56 7.11
N LEU A 49 -9.26 15.69 6.70
CA LEU A 49 -9.00 14.24 6.61
C LEU A 49 -7.92 13.93 5.57
N GLY A 50 -7.97 14.57 4.41
CA GLY A 50 -6.97 14.40 3.35
C GLY A 50 -5.57 14.81 3.79
N ILE A 51 -5.44 15.98 4.46
CA ILE A 51 -4.18 16.46 5.01
C ILE A 51 -3.67 15.51 6.11
N ALA A 52 -4.54 15.07 7.01
CA ALA A 52 -4.17 14.14 8.08
C ALA A 52 -3.62 12.80 7.50
N LEU A 53 -4.28 12.26 6.47
CA LEU A 53 -3.79 11.05 5.79
C LEU A 53 -2.43 11.28 5.13
N LEU A 54 -2.20 12.42 4.49
CA LEU A 54 -0.90 12.75 3.89
C LEU A 54 0.17 12.95 4.97
N PHE A 55 -0.18 13.60 6.08
CA PHE A 55 0.74 13.82 7.19
C PHE A 55 1.23 12.51 7.83
N ILE A 56 0.40 11.48 7.86
CA ILE A 56 0.78 10.13 8.29
C ILE A 56 1.48 9.37 7.14
N GLY A 57 0.93 9.44 5.94
CA GLY A 57 1.35 8.62 4.81
C GLY A 57 2.73 8.98 4.26
N VAL A 58 3.08 10.26 4.22
CA VAL A 58 4.38 10.70 3.69
C VAL A 58 5.55 10.25 4.57
N PRO A 59 5.55 10.46 5.90
CA PRO A 59 6.59 9.90 6.76
C PRO A 59 6.64 8.37 6.71
N PHE A 60 5.48 7.70 6.70
CA PHE A 60 5.41 6.25 6.58
C PHE A 60 6.04 5.75 5.28
N PHE A 61 5.81 6.45 4.16
CA PHE A 61 6.44 6.17 2.87
C PHE A 61 7.96 6.34 2.94
N ILE A 62 8.46 7.44 3.50
CA ILE A 62 9.90 7.71 3.62
C ILE A 62 10.59 6.61 4.43
N VAL A 63 10.03 6.26 5.60
CA VAL A 63 10.55 5.17 6.44
C VAL A 63 10.52 3.83 5.69
N SER A 64 9.46 3.58 4.90
CA SER A 64 9.33 2.38 4.07
C SER A 64 10.41 2.29 3.00
N VAL A 65 10.71 3.40 2.30
CA VAL A 65 11.78 3.44 1.28
C VAL A 65 13.13 3.10 1.91
N ILE A 66 13.44 3.70 3.06
CA ILE A 66 14.70 3.43 3.78
C ILE A 66 14.76 1.96 4.20
N ALA A 67 13.67 1.44 4.78
CA ALA A 67 13.62 0.05 5.27
C ALA A 67 13.75 -0.96 4.12
N VAL A 68 13.04 -0.76 3.00
CA VAL A 68 13.13 -1.62 1.80
C VAL A 68 14.54 -1.59 1.21
N THR A 69 15.16 -0.41 1.13
CA THR A 69 16.53 -0.28 0.61
C THR A 69 17.54 -1.01 1.50
N ARG A 70 17.39 -0.92 2.83
CA ARG A 70 18.24 -1.67 3.77
C ARG A 70 18.01 -3.17 3.68
N ALA A 71 16.74 -3.60 3.60
CA ALA A 71 16.39 -5.01 3.46
C ALA A 71 16.94 -5.62 2.17
N TYR A 72 16.89 -4.89 1.05
CA TYR A 72 17.43 -5.34 -0.22
C TYR A 72 18.95 -5.58 -0.19
N ASN A 73 19.67 -4.78 0.59
CA ASN A 73 21.12 -4.89 0.75
C ASN A 73 21.53 -5.91 1.83
N SER A 74 20.58 -6.51 2.53
CA SER A 74 20.82 -7.57 3.53
C SER A 74 20.57 -8.94 2.91
N ASP A 75 21.44 -9.91 3.24
CA ASP A 75 21.28 -11.31 2.82
C ASP A 75 20.32 -12.10 3.74
N ARG A 76 19.55 -11.41 4.58
CA ARG A 76 18.62 -11.98 5.56
C ARG A 76 17.20 -11.42 5.37
N LEU A 77 16.21 -12.20 5.78
CA LEU A 77 14.83 -11.75 5.84
C LEU A 77 14.69 -10.68 6.95
N VAL A 78 14.23 -9.48 6.58
CA VAL A 78 13.94 -8.40 7.52
C VAL A 78 12.46 -8.44 7.87
N THR A 79 12.14 -8.64 9.15
CA THR A 79 10.76 -8.83 9.65
C THR A 79 10.39 -7.85 10.75
N ASP A 80 11.34 -7.01 11.17
CA ASP A 80 11.23 -6.05 12.26
C ASP A 80 10.91 -4.62 11.76
N GLY A 81 10.74 -3.71 12.71
CA GLY A 81 10.40 -2.32 12.41
C GLY A 81 9.10 -2.19 11.63
N ILE A 82 9.13 -1.48 10.50
CA ILE A 82 7.96 -1.24 9.66
C ILE A 82 7.44 -2.54 9.00
N PHE A 83 8.31 -3.54 8.78
CA PHE A 83 7.93 -4.85 8.30
C PHE A 83 7.18 -5.69 9.35
N GLY A 84 7.25 -5.31 10.62
CA GLY A 84 6.40 -5.87 11.68
C GLY A 84 4.94 -5.41 11.59
N CYS A 85 4.68 -4.25 10.98
CA CYS A 85 3.32 -3.72 10.78
C CYS A 85 2.63 -4.32 9.55
N CYS A 86 3.35 -4.42 8.44
CA CYS A 86 2.87 -5.05 7.21
C CYS A 86 4.03 -5.50 6.33
N ARG A 87 3.78 -6.53 5.49
CA ARG A 87 4.83 -7.14 4.65
C ARG A 87 5.26 -6.28 3.46
N HIS A 88 4.38 -5.40 3.00
CA HIS A 88 4.60 -4.51 1.87
C HIS A 88 4.33 -3.04 2.23
N PRO A 89 5.13 -2.46 3.15
CA PRO A 89 4.86 -1.14 3.71
C PRO A 89 4.94 -0.01 2.66
N LEU A 90 5.83 -0.13 1.68
CA LEU A 90 5.98 0.84 0.60
C LEU A 90 4.68 0.99 -0.20
N TYR A 91 4.08 -0.12 -0.60
CA TYR A 91 2.80 -0.12 -1.32
C TYR A 91 1.64 0.26 -0.40
N GLY A 92 1.70 -0.16 0.87
CA GLY A 92 0.71 0.18 1.88
C GLY A 92 0.55 1.68 2.09
N SER A 93 1.66 2.42 2.11
CA SER A 93 1.64 3.89 2.25
C SER A 93 0.84 4.57 1.13
N TRP A 94 0.97 4.12 -0.10
CA TRP A 94 0.23 4.64 -1.24
C TRP A 94 -1.24 4.29 -1.20
N VAL A 95 -1.55 3.01 -0.95
CA VAL A 95 -2.92 2.49 -1.00
C VAL A 95 -3.78 3.01 0.14
N VAL A 96 -3.20 3.14 1.35
CA VAL A 96 -3.97 3.42 2.57
C VAL A 96 -4.00 4.90 2.91
N PHE A 97 -2.92 5.64 2.62
CA PHE A 97 -2.77 7.00 3.10
C PHE A 97 -2.65 8.02 1.96
N ILE A 98 -1.66 7.87 1.08
CA ILE A 98 -1.31 8.93 0.12
C ILE A 98 -2.41 9.12 -0.92
N VAL A 99 -2.80 8.06 -1.63
CA VAL A 99 -3.82 8.19 -2.69
C VAL A 99 -5.19 8.55 -2.14
N PRO A 100 -5.71 7.89 -1.07
CA PRO A 100 -6.97 8.35 -0.45
C PRO A 100 -6.90 9.81 0.01
N GLY A 101 -5.80 10.23 0.63
CA GLY A 101 -5.60 11.61 1.05
C GLY A 101 -5.72 12.61 -0.10
N ILE A 102 -5.04 12.34 -1.21
CA ILE A 102 -5.13 13.17 -2.44
C ILE A 102 -6.56 13.19 -2.98
N MET A 103 -7.25 12.04 -3.05
CA MET A 103 -8.60 11.96 -3.62
C MET A 103 -9.64 12.69 -2.77
N LEU A 104 -9.47 12.71 -1.44
CA LEU A 104 -10.28 13.52 -0.52
C LEU A 104 -10.06 15.02 -0.75
N LEU A 105 -8.81 15.45 -0.90
CA LEU A 105 -8.48 16.84 -1.21
C LEU A 105 -9.07 17.30 -2.55
N LEU A 106 -9.11 16.41 -3.52
CA LEU A 106 -9.70 16.65 -4.84
C LEU A 106 -11.22 16.53 -4.84
N ASN A 107 -11.82 16.17 -3.70
CA ASN A 107 -13.26 16.02 -3.50
C ASN A 107 -13.92 15.14 -4.59
N SER A 108 -13.34 13.98 -4.86
CA SER A 108 -13.78 13.06 -5.91
C SER A 108 -14.08 11.67 -5.37
N TRP A 109 -15.37 11.30 -5.31
CA TRP A 109 -15.72 9.95 -4.89
C TRP A 109 -15.31 8.89 -5.94
N LEU A 110 -15.33 9.25 -7.24
CA LEU A 110 -14.79 8.36 -8.28
C LEU A 110 -13.28 8.18 -8.12
N GLY A 111 -12.57 9.24 -7.74
CA GLY A 111 -11.15 9.16 -7.41
C GLY A 111 -10.86 8.19 -6.27
N LEU A 112 -11.75 8.07 -5.28
CA LEU A 112 -11.63 7.12 -4.17
C LEU A 112 -11.71 5.65 -4.61
N THR A 113 -12.12 5.35 -5.84
CA THR A 113 -12.01 3.99 -6.39
C THR A 113 -10.56 3.62 -6.74
N THR A 114 -9.67 4.61 -6.90
CA THR A 114 -8.26 4.37 -7.22
C THR A 114 -7.53 3.54 -6.15
N PRO A 115 -7.57 3.86 -4.85
CA PRO A 115 -6.94 3.01 -3.84
C PRO A 115 -7.53 1.59 -3.78
N LEU A 116 -8.82 1.41 -4.07
CA LEU A 116 -9.43 0.08 -4.18
C LEU A 116 -8.85 -0.70 -5.37
N PHE A 117 -8.76 -0.07 -6.54
CA PHE A 117 -8.11 -0.65 -7.71
C PHE A 117 -6.65 -1.03 -7.42
N MET A 118 -5.89 -0.12 -6.79
CA MET A 118 -4.51 -0.35 -6.38
C MET A 118 -4.39 -1.55 -5.44
N TYR A 119 -5.27 -1.67 -4.46
CA TYR A 119 -5.28 -2.79 -3.54
C TYR A 119 -5.50 -4.14 -4.26
N LEU A 120 -6.49 -4.19 -5.17
CA LEU A 120 -6.79 -5.40 -5.95
C LEU A 120 -5.62 -5.77 -6.90
N LEU A 121 -5.03 -4.76 -7.54
CA LEU A 121 -3.85 -4.94 -8.39
C LEU A 121 -2.66 -5.46 -7.58
N LEU A 122 -2.39 -4.84 -6.43
CA LEU A 122 -1.32 -5.22 -5.53
C LEU A 122 -1.45 -6.69 -5.08
N ARG A 123 -2.67 -7.12 -4.70
CA ARG A 123 -2.91 -8.53 -4.31
C ARG A 123 -2.50 -9.53 -5.38
N LYS A 124 -2.63 -9.17 -6.67
CA LYS A 124 -2.22 -10.02 -7.78
C LYS A 124 -0.71 -9.98 -8.01
N LEU A 125 -0.14 -8.77 -8.05
CA LEU A 125 1.27 -8.56 -8.39
C LEU A 125 2.22 -9.09 -7.32
N VAL A 126 1.92 -8.82 -6.04
CA VAL A 126 2.76 -9.20 -4.90
C VAL A 126 2.90 -10.71 -4.72
N LYS A 127 1.97 -11.51 -5.25
CA LYS A 127 2.10 -12.99 -5.21
C LYS A 127 3.43 -13.47 -5.78
N LYS A 128 3.95 -12.82 -6.83
CA LYS A 128 5.24 -13.18 -7.43
C LYS A 128 6.41 -12.88 -6.49
N GLU A 129 6.37 -11.75 -5.79
CA GLU A 129 7.38 -11.39 -4.79
C GLU A 129 7.32 -12.34 -3.59
N GLU A 130 6.12 -12.69 -3.12
CA GLU A 130 5.94 -13.63 -2.00
C GLU A 130 6.44 -15.03 -2.34
N ILE A 131 6.20 -15.54 -3.55
CA ILE A 131 6.72 -16.83 -4.02
C ILE A 131 8.25 -16.81 -4.03
N TYR A 132 8.86 -15.74 -4.52
CA TYR A 132 10.31 -15.60 -4.49
C TYR A 132 10.86 -15.62 -3.06
N LEU A 133 10.23 -14.89 -2.13
CA LEU A 133 10.65 -14.87 -0.73
C LEU A 133 10.45 -16.23 -0.04
N GLU A 134 9.38 -16.96 -0.37
CA GLU A 134 9.16 -18.34 0.10
C GLU A 134 10.26 -19.29 -0.37
N HIS A 135 10.73 -19.15 -1.61
CA HIS A 135 11.85 -19.93 -2.11
C HIS A 135 13.20 -19.53 -1.52
N ALA A 136 13.38 -18.23 -1.26
CA ALA A 136 14.64 -17.70 -0.74
C ALA A 136 14.83 -17.99 0.75
N PHE A 137 13.75 -17.86 1.56
CA PHE A 137 13.79 -17.91 3.03
C PHE A 137 12.91 -19.02 3.64
N ALA A 138 12.32 -19.88 2.81
CA ALA A 138 11.58 -21.10 3.19
C ALA A 138 10.70 -20.93 4.47
N GLY A 139 10.99 -21.72 5.53
CA GLY A 139 10.21 -21.75 6.77
C GLY A 139 10.17 -20.43 7.52
N GLU A 140 11.22 -19.62 7.46
CA GLU A 140 11.30 -18.31 8.14
C GLU A 140 10.26 -17.33 7.55
N TYR A 141 10.14 -17.29 6.22
CA TYR A 141 9.11 -16.47 5.57
C TYR A 141 7.70 -17.00 5.82
N ALA A 142 7.51 -18.32 5.90
CA ALA A 142 6.23 -18.91 6.20
C ALA A 142 5.70 -18.51 7.59
N GLU A 143 6.57 -18.49 8.61
CA GLU A 143 6.22 -18.02 9.96
C GLU A 143 5.95 -16.52 10.01
N TYR A 144 6.74 -15.71 9.30
CA TYR A 144 6.51 -14.28 9.16
C TYR A 144 5.15 -13.98 8.52
N LYS A 145 4.80 -14.71 7.45
CA LYS A 145 3.54 -14.58 6.71
C LYS A 145 2.30 -14.88 7.57
N LYS A 146 2.40 -15.76 8.56
CA LYS A 146 1.31 -16.05 9.50
C LYS A 146 1.04 -14.90 10.47
N ARG A 147 2.09 -14.18 10.87
CA ARG A 147 2.03 -13.14 11.92
C ARG A 147 1.75 -11.75 11.37
N VAL A 148 2.24 -11.42 10.18
CA VAL A 148 2.21 -10.07 9.63
C VAL A 148 1.30 -9.99 8.41
N PRO A 149 0.31 -9.08 8.38
CA PRO A 149 -0.59 -8.91 7.25
C PRO A 149 0.13 -8.36 6.02
N ARG A 150 -0.47 -8.55 4.83
CA ARG A 150 0.14 -8.15 3.56
C ARG A 150 0.30 -6.63 3.42
N VAL A 151 -0.78 -5.87 3.65
CA VAL A 151 -0.84 -4.42 3.41
C VAL A 151 -1.50 -3.67 4.55
N LEU A 152 -2.60 -4.20 5.09
CA LEU A 152 -3.40 -3.55 6.12
C LEU A 152 -3.34 -4.37 7.41
N PRO A 153 -3.23 -3.74 8.59
CA PRO A 153 -3.30 -4.45 9.87
C PRO A 153 -4.73 -4.92 10.22
N ILE A 154 -5.59 -5.10 9.21
CA ILE A 154 -6.98 -5.52 9.35
C ILE A 154 -7.02 -7.06 9.29
N GLY A 155 -6.80 -7.73 10.38
CA GLY A 155 -6.94 -9.18 10.41
C GLY A 155 -6.30 -9.91 11.58
N HIS A 156 -5.56 -9.23 12.43
CA HIS A 156 -4.87 -9.85 13.57
C HIS A 156 -5.31 -9.31 14.94
N LEU A 157 -6.41 -8.60 15.03
CA LEU A 157 -7.01 -8.20 16.32
C LEU A 157 -7.69 -9.38 17.07
N GLY A 158 -7.62 -10.58 16.52
CA GLY A 158 -8.28 -11.76 17.08
C GLY A 158 -7.39 -12.94 17.50
N ALA A 159 -6.07 -12.86 17.36
CA ALA A 159 -5.16 -13.97 17.65
C ALA A 159 -4.06 -13.63 18.67
N GLY A 160 -4.32 -12.68 19.56
CA GLY A 160 -3.45 -12.30 20.66
C GLY A 160 -4.02 -12.73 22.01
N GLY A 161 -4.08 -14.04 22.29
CA GLY A 161 -4.56 -14.54 23.56
C GLY A 161 -4.26 -16.02 23.71
N GLY A 162 -3.01 -16.34 24.01
CA GLY A 162 -2.62 -17.71 24.31
C GLY A 162 -1.13 -17.80 24.57
N GLY A 163 -0.68 -17.24 25.66
CA GLY A 163 0.57 -17.61 26.29
C GLY A 163 0.29 -18.45 27.53
N PRO A 164 1.14 -19.43 27.88
CA PRO A 164 1.11 -20.10 29.17
C PRO A 164 1.63 -19.19 30.25
#